data_1ea07abcedafcf9c3925e4daee1fbce3
#
_entry.id   1ea07abcedafcf9c3925e4daee1fbce3
#
_cell.length_a   1.000
_cell.length_b   1.000
_cell.length_c   1.000
_cell.angle_alpha   90.00
_cell.angle_beta   90.00
_cell.angle_gamma   90.00
#
_symmetry.space_group_name_H-M   'P 1'
#
loop_
_entity.id
_entity.type
_entity.pdbx_description
1 polymer ?
#
loop_
_entity_poly.entity_id
_entity_poly.type
_entity_poly.pdbx_seq_one_letter_code
_entity_poly.pdbx_strand_id
1 'polypeptide(L)' 'TQPHRDAVKAEVRAAVRRVLYRRGVRAEDLDGLLDAVMRQAEALYRDWPLAA' A
#
# COMPACT_ATOMS: atom_id res chain seq x y z
N THR A 1 20.32 1.99 2.58
CA THR A 1 19.84 0.89 3.37
C THR A 1 18.47 1.16 3.95
N GLN A 2 17.47 0.67 3.32
CA GLN A 2 16.13 0.91 3.80
C GLN A 2 15.29 -0.36 3.74
N PRO A 3 15.84 -1.48 4.18
CA PRO A 3 15.07 -2.72 4.16
C PRO A 3 13.84 -2.61 5.04
N HIS A 4 13.98 -1.83 6.11
CA HIS A 4 12.88 -1.58 7.00
C HIS A 4 11.71 -0.92 6.27
N ARG A 5 12.03 0.00 5.41
CA ARG A 5 11.01 0.73 4.67
C ARG A 5 10.27 -0.20 3.71
N ASP A 6 11.01 -1.06 3.06
CA ASP A 6 10.40 -2.00 2.13
C ASP A 6 9.53 -3.00 2.86
N ALA A 7 9.94 -3.41 4.04
CA ALA A 7 9.16 -4.33 4.85
C ALA A 7 7.83 -3.70 5.25
N VAL A 8 7.87 -2.46 5.67
CA VAL A 8 6.66 -1.76 6.08
C VAL A 8 5.72 -1.61 4.89
N LYS A 9 6.29 -1.31 3.74
CA LYS A 9 5.49 -1.17 2.53
C LYS A 9 4.78 -2.47 2.20
N ALA A 10 5.50 -3.58 2.30
CA ALA A 10 4.92 -4.88 2.02
C ALA A 10 3.80 -5.21 3.01
N GLU A 11 4.00 -4.87 4.25
CA GLU A 11 2.99 -5.11 5.27
C GLU A 11 1.73 -4.30 5.00
N VAL A 12 1.90 -3.06 4.63
CA VAL A 12 0.75 -2.21 4.33
C VAL A 12 0.01 -2.76 3.12
N ARG A 13 0.76 -3.17 2.11
CA ARG A 13 0.14 -3.73 0.93
C ARG A 13 -0.67 -4.97 1.26
N ALA A 14 -0.13 -5.83 2.10
CA ALA A 14 -0.82 -7.05 2.49
C ALA A 14 -2.08 -6.74 3.29
N ALA A 15 -2.00 -5.76 4.16
CA ALA A 15 -3.14 -5.37 4.96
C ALA A 15 -4.25 -4.81 4.10
N VAL A 16 -3.91 -3.94 3.16
CA VAL A 16 -4.89 -3.35 2.27
C VAL A 16 -5.53 -4.44 1.41
N ARG A 17 -4.71 -5.35 0.92
CA ARG A 17 -5.22 -6.45 0.11
C ARG A 17 -6.26 -7.25 0.89
N ARG A 18 -5.97 -7.52 2.14
CA ARG A 18 -6.88 -8.30 2.98
C ARG A 18 -8.20 -7.56 3.15
N VAL A 19 -8.14 -6.27 3.39
CA VAL A 19 -9.34 -5.47 3.57
C VAL A 19 -10.18 -5.46 2.30
N LEU A 20 -9.53 -5.25 1.16
CA LEU A 20 -10.24 -5.22 -0.11
C LEU A 20 -10.89 -6.56 -0.40
N TYR A 21 -10.18 -7.63 -0.11
CA TYR A 21 -10.72 -8.96 -0.34
C TYR A 21 -11.96 -9.19 0.51
N ARG A 22 -11.92 -8.75 1.75
CA ARG A 22 -13.05 -8.87 2.65
C ARG A 22 -14.25 -8.10 2.15
N ARG A 23 -14.00 -7.00 1.48
CA ARG A 23 -15.08 -6.15 0.98
C ARG A 23 -15.67 -6.68 -0.31
N GLY A 24 -15.15 -7.80 -0.80
CA GLY A 24 -15.72 -8.43 -1.98
C GLY A 24 -15.03 -8.06 -3.28
N VAL A 25 -13.88 -7.43 -3.20
CA VAL A 25 -13.13 -7.11 -4.40
C VAL A 25 -12.55 -8.39 -4.98
N ARG A 26 -12.71 -8.56 -6.27
CA ARG A 26 -12.25 -9.76 -6.93
C ARG A 26 -10.73 -9.79 -7.00
N ALA A 27 -10.18 -11.00 -6.96
CA ALA A 27 -8.74 -11.17 -7.02
C ALA A 27 -8.15 -10.51 -8.26
N GLU A 28 -8.85 -10.60 -9.37
CA GLU A 28 -8.34 -10.02 -10.61
C GLU A 28 -8.30 -8.51 -10.57
N ASP A 29 -9.12 -7.89 -9.73
CA ASP A 29 -9.13 -6.44 -9.58
C ASP A 29 -8.21 -5.98 -8.48
N LEU A 30 -7.85 -6.89 -7.59
CA LEU A 30 -7.05 -6.54 -6.42
C LEU A 30 -5.71 -5.92 -6.80
N ASP A 31 -5.04 -6.51 -7.78
CA ASP A 31 -3.70 -6.03 -8.15
C ASP A 31 -3.75 -4.59 -8.65
N GLY A 32 -4.72 -4.30 -9.49
CA GLY A 32 -4.86 -2.95 -10.01
C GLY A 32 -5.18 -1.95 -8.92
N LEU A 33 -6.10 -2.33 -8.05
CA LEU A 33 -6.48 -1.45 -6.95
C LEU A 33 -5.33 -1.24 -5.98
N LEU A 34 -4.60 -2.33 -5.70
CA LEU A 34 -3.46 -2.22 -4.81
C LEU A 34 -2.40 -1.28 -5.37
N ASP A 35 -2.13 -1.40 -6.65
CA ASP A 35 -1.16 -0.53 -7.27
C ASP A 35 -1.59 0.93 -7.16
N ALA A 36 -2.85 1.20 -7.40
CA ALA A 36 -3.37 2.55 -7.31
C ALA A 36 -3.26 3.08 -5.88
N VAL A 37 -3.66 2.27 -4.92
CA VAL A 37 -3.61 2.67 -3.52
C VAL A 37 -2.19 2.91 -3.08
N MET A 38 -1.29 2.03 -3.48
CA MET A 38 0.11 2.17 -3.08
C MET A 38 0.76 3.39 -3.70
N ARG A 39 0.39 3.71 -4.92
CA ARG A 39 0.89 4.92 -5.56
C ARG A 39 0.43 6.16 -4.82
N GLN A 40 -0.84 6.17 -4.44
CA GLN A 40 -1.38 7.28 -3.69
C GLN A 40 -0.69 7.41 -2.35
N ALA A 41 -0.49 6.30 -1.68
CA ALA A 41 0.18 6.31 -0.39
C ALA A 41 1.60 6.84 -0.53
N GLU A 42 2.30 6.42 -1.57
CA GLU A 42 3.66 6.87 -1.77
C GLU A 42 3.72 8.37 -2.04
N ALA A 43 2.77 8.85 -2.81
CA ALA A 43 2.71 10.28 -3.11
C ALA A 43 2.47 11.08 -1.83
N LEU A 44 1.58 10.59 -0.99
CA LEU A 44 1.29 11.25 0.27
C LEU A 44 2.50 11.24 1.19
N TYR A 45 3.15 10.11 1.25
CA TYR A 45 4.32 9.98 2.11
C TYR A 45 5.46 10.85 1.65
N ARG A 46 5.56 11.02 0.36
CA ARG A 46 6.62 11.86 -0.18
C ARG A 46 6.49 13.28 0.31
N ASP A 47 5.27 13.78 0.36
CA ASP A 47 5.01 15.14 0.83
C ASP A 47 4.86 15.20 2.33
N TRP A 48 4.77 14.09 2.96
CA TRP A 48 4.58 14.05 4.39
C TRP A 48 5.84 14.53 5.09
N PRO A 49 5.72 15.46 5.99
CA PRO A 49 6.89 16.00 6.68
C PRO A 49 7.42 15.03 7.72
N LEU A 50 7.68 13.85 7.28
CA LEU A 50 8.18 12.82 8.18
C LEU A 50 9.55 13.16 8.69
N ALA A 51 10.23 13.96 7.92
CA ALA A 51 11.54 14.38 8.31
C ALA A 51 11.53 15.06 9.66
N ALA A 52 10.42 15.53 10.01
CA ALA A 52 10.29 16.23 11.29
C ALA A 52 10.75 15.39 12.45
#